data_eaf33edf16eec56bc0fa73d190cc8796
#
_entry.id   eaf33edf16eec56bc0fa73d190cc8796
#
_cell.length_a   1.000
_cell.length_b   1.000
_cell.length_c   1.000
_cell.angle_alpha   90.00
_cell.angle_beta   90.00
_cell.angle_gamma   90.00
#
_symmetry.space_group_name_H-M   'P 1'
#
loop_
_entity.id
_entity.type
_entity.pdbx_description
1 polymer ?
#
loop_
_entity_poly.entity_id
_entity_poly.type
_entity_poly.pdbx_seq_one_letter_code
_entity_poly.pdbx_strand_id
1 'polypeptide(L)'
;MANIKFPEGFYWGGATAANQFEGAWNVDGRGPSVDDHFLGGSYKEPRQITIDIDPNRFYPNHDGIDFYHHYEEDIALFAEMGFNMFRMSISWSRIFPNGDDAEPNEAGLAFYDRVFDCLRAHNIEPLVTLSHYEMPYHLVEKYNGWASRELIGFFEKYCQTVFDRYQDKVKFWLTFNEINCGTQDMGNLFGTSMIQGFEGPASAVHTTPQERMQALHHQFVASGRVVRYAHEHYPQFKMGNMDCFILSYAATCDPADVFATQQEMNTMNWYCSDVQVRGKYPFYAKRFWAENDVELVMEDGDLQDIADGKVDFYTFSYYMSGTVGTHKDHEMTEGNMTFGGKNPYLESTDWGWQIDPLGLRIALNEIYARYEIPLMVVENGMGAYDEVEEDGSIHDPYRIAYLQSHIKAMGEAIADGVDLIAYTWWGPIDLVSAGTGEMRKRYGFIHVDKYDDGTGTYERRRKDSFFAYQKIIKSNGTEGLA
;
A
#
# COMPACT_ATOMS: atom_id res chain seq x y z
N MET A 1 -30.84 -13.95 -5.34
CA MET A 1 -29.44 -13.56 -5.08
C MET A 1 -28.58 -14.68 -5.63
N ALA A 2 -27.59 -14.37 -6.47
CA ALA A 2 -26.63 -15.38 -6.92
C ALA A 2 -25.93 -15.94 -5.66
N ASN A 3 -25.68 -17.26 -5.64
CA ASN A 3 -24.88 -17.85 -4.56
C ASN A 3 -23.44 -17.36 -4.75
N ILE A 4 -23.03 -16.36 -3.97
CA ILE A 4 -21.65 -15.85 -3.96
C ILE A 4 -20.74 -17.02 -3.59
N LYS A 5 -19.76 -17.33 -4.44
CA LYS A 5 -18.83 -18.42 -4.23
C LYS A 5 -17.43 -17.97 -4.66
N PHE A 6 -16.52 -17.89 -3.70
CA PHE A 6 -15.11 -17.67 -3.97
C PHE A 6 -14.45 -18.93 -4.52
N PRO A 7 -13.42 -18.83 -5.38
CA PRO A 7 -12.68 -19.98 -5.90
C PRO A 7 -12.11 -20.85 -4.78
N GLU A 8 -11.93 -22.14 -5.05
CA GLU A 8 -11.13 -23.00 -4.17
C GLU A 8 -9.67 -22.52 -4.19
N GLY A 9 -9.04 -22.45 -3.02
CA GLY A 9 -7.68 -21.92 -2.90
C GLY A 9 -7.57 -20.40 -2.92
N PHE A 10 -8.70 -19.67 -2.82
CA PHE A 10 -8.69 -18.22 -2.67
C PHE A 10 -7.88 -17.80 -1.44
N TYR A 11 -7.02 -16.78 -1.61
CA TYR A 11 -6.21 -16.27 -0.53
C TYR A 11 -6.96 -15.22 0.29
N TRP A 12 -7.09 -15.51 1.60
CA TRP A 12 -7.70 -14.63 2.59
C TRP A 12 -6.63 -14.17 3.57
N GLY A 13 -6.59 -12.88 3.89
CA GLY A 13 -5.59 -12.42 4.85
C GLY A 13 -5.68 -10.97 5.25
N GLY A 14 -4.52 -10.44 5.64
CA GLY A 14 -4.34 -9.06 6.00
C GLY A 14 -3.05 -8.49 5.42
N ALA A 15 -2.94 -7.16 5.46
CA ALA A 15 -1.81 -6.41 4.92
C ALA A 15 -1.28 -5.39 5.93
N THR A 16 0.03 -5.25 5.99
CA THR A 16 0.75 -4.26 6.81
C THR A 16 1.92 -3.66 6.06
N ALA A 17 2.48 -2.56 6.58
CA ALA A 17 3.73 -1.96 6.13
C ALA A 17 4.74 -1.93 7.26
N ALA A 18 6.00 -2.27 6.99
CA ALA A 18 7.04 -2.37 8.00
C ALA A 18 7.19 -1.08 8.83
N ASN A 19 7.20 0.08 8.18
CA ASN A 19 7.32 1.38 8.84
C ASN A 19 6.16 1.72 9.80
N GLN A 20 4.98 1.12 9.62
CA GLN A 20 3.79 1.46 10.41
C GLN A 20 3.59 0.51 11.61
N PHE A 21 4.26 -0.66 11.62
CA PHE A 21 3.99 -1.64 12.66
C PHE A 21 5.21 -2.32 13.28
N GLU A 22 6.35 -2.43 12.57
CA GLU A 22 7.51 -3.17 13.09
C GLU A 22 8.08 -2.58 14.37
N GLY A 23 8.27 -1.27 14.43
CA GLY A 23 9.06 -0.64 15.49
C GLY A 23 10.54 -1.01 15.41
N ALA A 24 11.25 -0.99 16.55
CA ALA A 24 12.67 -1.34 16.63
C ALA A 24 13.52 -0.61 15.58
N TRP A 25 13.26 0.69 15.37
CA TRP A 25 13.78 1.52 14.28
C TRP A 25 15.30 1.61 14.22
N ASN A 26 15.99 1.45 15.36
CA ASN A 26 17.46 1.53 15.51
C ASN A 26 18.07 0.25 16.12
N VAL A 27 17.37 -0.87 16.06
CA VAL A 27 17.81 -2.16 16.62
C VAL A 27 18.48 -3.00 15.53
N ASP A 28 19.49 -3.79 15.94
CA ASP A 28 20.20 -4.74 15.09
C ASP A 28 20.79 -4.14 13.81
N GLY A 29 21.28 -2.90 13.92
CA GLY A 29 21.98 -2.21 12.83
C GLY A 29 21.06 -1.63 11.74
N ARG A 30 19.74 -1.57 11.96
CA ARG A 30 18.82 -0.87 11.05
C ARG A 30 19.20 0.62 10.98
N GLY A 31 19.29 1.16 9.77
CA GLY A 31 19.41 2.60 9.54
C GLY A 31 18.06 3.30 9.58
N PRO A 32 18.03 4.64 9.77
CA PRO A 32 16.80 5.40 9.69
C PRO A 32 16.20 5.35 8.27
N SER A 33 14.89 5.28 8.20
CA SER A 33 14.11 5.47 6.97
C SER A 33 13.47 6.86 6.96
N VAL A 34 12.88 7.24 5.82
CA VAL A 34 12.13 8.49 5.68
C VAL A 34 11.05 8.63 6.76
N ASP A 35 10.33 7.55 7.04
CA ASP A 35 9.24 7.55 8.03
C ASP A 35 9.71 7.76 9.47
N ASP A 36 10.97 7.44 9.77
CA ASP A 36 11.58 7.69 11.08
C ASP A 36 11.83 9.19 11.36
N HIS A 37 11.73 10.02 10.33
CA HIS A 37 11.83 11.48 10.42
C HIS A 37 10.46 12.18 10.50
N PHE A 38 9.36 11.43 10.59
CA PHE A 38 8.02 11.99 10.64
C PHE A 38 7.47 11.98 12.06
N LEU A 39 7.21 13.15 12.59
CA LEU A 39 6.43 13.32 13.81
C LEU A 39 4.96 12.97 13.56
N GLY A 40 4.21 12.77 14.62
CA GLY A 40 2.77 12.64 14.56
C GLY A 40 2.10 13.93 14.07
N GLY A 41 0.92 13.76 13.51
CA GLY A 41 -0.02 14.81 13.14
C GLY A 41 -1.42 14.44 13.68
N SER A 42 -2.45 14.86 12.97
CA SER A 42 -3.83 14.50 13.27
C SER A 42 -4.71 14.63 12.01
N TYR A 43 -5.97 14.31 12.14
CA TYR A 43 -6.97 14.60 11.09
C TYR A 43 -6.91 16.05 10.55
N LYS A 44 -6.58 17.03 11.42
CA LYS A 44 -6.57 18.46 11.09
C LYS A 44 -5.18 19.04 10.87
N GLU A 45 -4.17 18.41 11.40
CA GLU A 45 -2.79 18.91 11.37
C GLU A 45 -1.90 17.95 10.62
N PRO A 46 -1.20 18.39 9.57
CA PRO A 46 -0.30 17.51 8.82
C PRO A 46 0.87 17.07 9.72
N ARG A 47 1.39 15.88 9.45
CA ARG A 47 2.65 15.41 10.05
C ARG A 47 3.76 16.41 9.76
N GLN A 48 4.75 16.48 10.66
CA GLN A 48 5.93 17.31 10.48
C GLN A 48 7.13 16.43 10.11
N ILE A 49 7.88 16.87 9.12
CA ILE A 49 9.14 16.26 8.71
C ILE A 49 10.27 16.98 9.41
N THR A 50 11.23 16.22 9.93
CA THR A 50 12.45 16.77 10.56
C THR A 50 13.68 16.26 9.81
N ILE A 51 14.70 17.13 9.64
CA ILE A 51 15.99 16.71 9.06
C ILE A 51 16.75 15.84 10.05
N ASP A 52 16.81 16.29 11.32
CA ASP A 52 17.44 15.55 12.40
C ASP A 52 16.39 14.88 13.29
N ILE A 53 16.68 13.66 13.78
CA ILE A 53 15.86 13.00 14.78
C ILE A 53 16.19 13.57 16.17
N ASP A 54 15.23 14.32 16.75
CA ASP A 54 15.34 14.85 18.10
C ASP A 54 14.93 13.79 19.13
N PRO A 55 15.82 13.33 20.01
CA PRO A 55 15.50 12.30 21.01
C PRO A 55 14.48 12.74 22.07
N ASN A 56 14.14 14.03 22.14
CA ASN A 56 13.13 14.57 23.06
C ASN A 56 11.73 14.65 22.41
N ARG A 57 11.57 14.27 21.17
CA ARG A 57 10.29 14.28 20.44
C ARG A 57 9.83 12.86 20.18
N PHE A 58 8.52 12.67 20.10
CA PHE A 58 7.93 11.38 19.81
C PHE A 58 7.71 11.21 18.30
N TYR A 59 8.26 10.13 17.75
CA TYR A 59 8.11 9.69 16.37
C TYR A 59 7.33 8.37 16.36
N PRO A 60 6.06 8.38 15.94
CA PRO A 60 5.19 7.19 16.08
C PRO A 60 5.75 5.92 15.40
N ASN A 61 6.43 6.09 14.28
CA ASN A 61 6.98 4.97 13.51
C ASN A 61 8.18 4.30 14.19
N HIS A 62 8.86 4.97 15.14
CA HIS A 62 9.97 4.38 15.91
C HIS A 62 9.51 3.17 16.73
N ASP A 63 8.34 3.28 17.31
CA ASP A 63 7.75 2.21 18.12
C ASP A 63 6.86 1.29 17.28
N GLY A 64 6.12 1.83 16.30
CA GLY A 64 5.06 1.11 15.63
C GLY A 64 4.12 0.45 16.65
N ILE A 65 3.90 -0.84 16.49
CA ILE A 65 3.23 -1.70 17.49
C ILE A 65 4.18 -2.76 18.05
N ASP A 66 5.48 -2.57 17.84
CA ASP A 66 6.55 -3.46 18.26
C ASP A 66 6.40 -4.91 17.72
N PHE A 67 5.97 -5.03 16.47
CA PHE A 67 5.91 -6.33 15.79
C PHE A 67 7.27 -7.03 15.77
N TYR A 68 8.37 -6.27 15.75
CA TYR A 68 9.72 -6.83 15.79
C TYR A 68 9.93 -7.82 16.94
N HIS A 69 9.38 -7.53 18.12
CA HIS A 69 9.46 -8.40 19.29
C HIS A 69 8.22 -9.29 19.49
N HIS A 70 7.09 -8.96 18.86
CA HIS A 70 5.80 -9.63 19.03
C HIS A 70 5.34 -10.47 17.82
N TYR A 71 6.19 -10.63 16.78
CA TYR A 71 5.78 -11.26 15.51
C TYR A 71 5.21 -12.68 15.69
N GLU A 72 5.71 -13.47 16.64
CA GLU A 72 5.20 -14.82 16.90
C GLU A 72 3.76 -14.79 17.43
N GLU A 73 3.46 -13.89 18.37
CA GLU A 73 2.13 -13.68 18.91
C GLU A 73 1.15 -13.17 17.84
N ASP A 74 1.56 -12.16 17.10
CA ASP A 74 0.74 -11.52 16.07
C ASP A 74 0.42 -12.51 14.92
N ILE A 75 1.41 -13.28 14.46
CA ILE A 75 1.20 -14.32 13.44
C ILE A 75 0.30 -15.45 13.95
N ALA A 76 0.42 -15.83 15.22
CA ALA A 76 -0.49 -16.81 15.83
C ALA A 76 -1.95 -16.32 15.84
N LEU A 77 -2.18 -15.03 16.10
CA LEU A 77 -3.51 -14.41 16.01
C LEU A 77 -4.05 -14.38 14.58
N PHE A 78 -3.18 -14.12 13.58
CA PHE A 78 -3.56 -14.19 12.17
C PHE A 78 -3.95 -15.61 11.76
N ALA A 79 -3.20 -16.61 12.22
CA ALA A 79 -3.50 -18.01 11.97
C ALA A 79 -4.83 -18.43 12.66
N GLU A 80 -5.10 -17.97 13.88
CA GLU A 80 -6.37 -18.19 14.58
C GLU A 80 -7.54 -17.59 13.80
N MET A 81 -7.37 -16.39 13.21
CA MET A 81 -8.37 -15.75 12.35
C MET A 81 -8.62 -16.54 11.05
N GLY A 82 -7.67 -17.38 10.67
CA GLY A 82 -7.77 -18.26 9.50
C GLY A 82 -7.03 -17.75 8.27
N PHE A 83 -6.11 -16.82 8.41
CA PHE A 83 -5.31 -16.36 7.28
C PHE A 83 -4.57 -17.50 6.60
N ASN A 84 -4.55 -17.46 5.27
CA ASN A 84 -3.70 -18.29 4.43
C ASN A 84 -2.77 -17.43 3.55
N MET A 85 -2.86 -16.09 3.66
CA MET A 85 -1.93 -15.15 3.09
C MET A 85 -1.70 -13.97 4.05
N PHE A 86 -0.47 -13.46 4.12
CA PHE A 86 -0.16 -12.23 4.82
C PHE A 86 0.71 -11.35 3.95
N ARG A 87 0.21 -10.14 3.62
CA ARG A 87 0.99 -9.14 2.91
C ARG A 87 1.77 -8.29 3.90
N MET A 88 3.06 -8.17 3.67
CA MET A 88 3.96 -7.32 4.46
C MET A 88 5.02 -6.69 3.55
N SER A 89 5.70 -5.66 4.03
CA SER A 89 6.90 -5.16 3.38
C SER A 89 8.17 -5.57 4.12
N ILE A 90 9.30 -5.54 3.41
CA ILE A 90 10.64 -5.61 4.01
C ILE A 90 11.15 -4.18 4.13
N SER A 91 11.60 -3.77 5.31
CA SER A 91 12.26 -2.49 5.51
C SER A 91 13.61 -2.48 4.81
N TRP A 92 13.76 -1.69 3.73
CA TRP A 92 15.00 -1.59 2.98
C TRP A 92 16.16 -1.18 3.89
N SER A 93 15.97 -0.20 4.78
CA SER A 93 16.99 0.26 5.72
C SER A 93 17.37 -0.77 6.79
N ARG A 94 16.60 -1.85 6.97
CA ARG A 94 16.97 -2.97 7.83
C ARG A 94 17.94 -3.92 7.12
N ILE A 95 17.86 -3.99 5.79
CA ILE A 95 18.73 -4.84 4.96
C ILE A 95 19.99 -4.09 4.52
N PHE A 96 19.85 -2.85 4.06
CA PHE A 96 20.93 -1.94 3.71
C PHE A 96 20.71 -0.62 4.48
N PRO A 97 21.37 -0.44 5.62
CA PRO A 97 21.11 0.69 6.52
C PRO A 97 21.21 2.08 5.89
N ASN A 98 22.11 2.27 4.92
CA ASN A 98 22.23 3.49 4.14
C ASN A 98 21.59 3.38 2.75
N GLY A 99 21.23 2.18 2.31
CA GLY A 99 20.68 1.91 0.98
C GLY A 99 21.74 1.71 -0.11
N ASP A 100 22.88 2.41 -0.02
CA ASP A 100 24.04 2.30 -0.92
C ASP A 100 25.22 1.49 -0.34
N ASP A 101 24.99 0.80 0.79
CA ASP A 101 26.00 -0.03 1.45
C ASP A 101 26.57 -1.11 0.53
N ALA A 102 27.86 -1.45 0.72
CA ALA A 102 28.51 -2.53 -0.03
C ALA A 102 27.96 -3.92 0.29
N GLU A 103 27.69 -4.18 1.58
CA GLU A 103 27.21 -5.45 2.10
C GLU A 103 25.89 -5.30 2.86
N PRO A 104 25.01 -6.31 2.84
CA PRO A 104 23.77 -6.26 3.58
C PRO A 104 24.00 -6.46 5.08
N ASN A 105 23.05 -5.99 5.87
CA ASN A 105 22.98 -6.23 7.31
C ASN A 105 22.39 -7.63 7.58
N GLU A 106 23.25 -8.56 8.00
CA GLU A 106 22.86 -9.95 8.29
C GLU A 106 21.82 -10.07 9.40
N ALA A 107 21.85 -9.20 10.41
CA ALA A 107 20.86 -9.22 11.49
C ALA A 107 19.45 -8.88 10.96
N GLY A 108 19.37 -7.95 10.02
CA GLY A 108 18.12 -7.61 9.34
C GLY A 108 17.59 -8.76 8.48
N LEU A 109 18.49 -9.42 7.70
CA LEU A 109 18.12 -10.60 6.93
C LEU A 109 17.62 -11.73 7.85
N ALA A 110 18.31 -12.00 8.95
CA ALA A 110 17.94 -13.04 9.91
C ALA A 110 16.60 -12.76 10.61
N PHE A 111 16.22 -11.49 10.80
CA PHE A 111 14.91 -11.14 11.33
C PHE A 111 13.78 -11.62 10.38
N TYR A 112 13.85 -11.28 9.10
CA TYR A 112 12.84 -11.73 8.14
C TYR A 112 12.88 -13.23 7.89
N ASP A 113 14.03 -13.91 8.04
CA ASP A 113 14.06 -15.36 8.04
C ASP A 113 13.12 -15.95 9.11
N ARG A 114 13.20 -15.41 10.34
CA ARG A 114 12.34 -15.86 11.45
C ARG A 114 10.87 -15.57 11.20
N VAL A 115 10.56 -14.39 10.66
CA VAL A 115 9.17 -14.01 10.34
C VAL A 115 8.58 -14.93 9.27
N PHE A 116 9.30 -15.17 8.17
CA PHE A 116 8.82 -16.05 7.10
C PHE A 116 8.72 -17.51 7.56
N ASP A 117 9.66 -18.00 8.38
CA ASP A 117 9.58 -19.34 8.94
C ASP A 117 8.36 -19.48 9.86
N CYS A 118 8.04 -18.45 10.66
CA CYS A 118 6.86 -18.42 11.51
C CYS A 118 5.57 -18.43 10.66
N LEU A 119 5.47 -17.60 9.63
CA LEU A 119 4.30 -17.58 8.72
C LEU A 119 4.09 -18.96 8.06
N ARG A 120 5.15 -19.57 7.54
CA ARG A 120 5.09 -20.89 6.90
C ARG A 120 4.72 -22.01 7.88
N ALA A 121 5.19 -21.94 9.12
CA ALA A 121 4.79 -22.89 10.17
C ALA A 121 3.29 -22.85 10.46
N HIS A 122 2.65 -21.71 10.22
CA HIS A 122 1.21 -21.52 10.31
C HIS A 122 0.44 -21.70 8.99
N ASN A 123 1.11 -22.14 7.91
CA ASN A 123 0.56 -22.26 6.55
C ASN A 123 0.02 -20.94 5.99
N ILE A 124 0.66 -19.82 6.33
CA ILE A 124 0.36 -18.50 5.80
C ILE A 124 1.40 -18.17 4.71
N GLU A 125 0.94 -17.96 3.47
CA GLU A 125 1.80 -17.59 2.35
C GLU A 125 2.19 -16.10 2.46
N PRO A 126 3.48 -15.75 2.44
CA PRO A 126 3.90 -14.35 2.40
C PRO A 126 3.64 -13.74 1.00
N LEU A 127 3.05 -12.54 0.97
CA LEU A 127 3.06 -11.63 -0.17
C LEU A 127 3.91 -10.41 0.22
N VAL A 128 5.08 -10.28 -0.40
CA VAL A 128 6.09 -9.30 0.05
C VAL A 128 6.16 -8.10 -0.87
N THR A 129 5.98 -6.91 -0.30
CA THR A 129 6.24 -5.62 -0.96
C THR A 129 7.70 -5.23 -0.72
N LEU A 130 8.47 -5.05 -1.79
CA LEU A 130 9.90 -4.72 -1.73
C LEU A 130 10.13 -3.28 -1.27
N SER A 131 9.29 -2.34 -1.69
CA SER A 131 9.35 -0.94 -1.25
C SER A 131 7.95 -0.45 -0.91
N HIS A 132 7.70 -0.19 0.38
CA HIS A 132 6.44 0.36 0.88
C HIS A 132 6.70 1.75 1.48
N TYR A 133 7.07 2.72 0.61
CA TYR A 133 7.39 4.12 0.89
C TYR A 133 8.70 4.36 1.65
N GLU A 134 9.02 3.54 2.64
CA GLU A 134 10.15 3.67 3.54
C GLU A 134 11.51 3.48 2.84
N MET A 135 12.06 4.56 2.34
CA MET A 135 13.40 4.59 1.77
C MET A 135 14.44 4.82 2.88
N PRO A 136 15.65 4.21 2.84
CA PRO A 136 16.76 4.60 3.70
C PRO A 136 17.02 6.11 3.61
N TYR A 137 17.00 6.82 4.74
CA TYR A 137 17.06 8.30 4.75
C TYR A 137 18.36 8.84 4.15
N HIS A 138 19.46 8.11 4.26
CA HIS A 138 20.72 8.45 3.58
C HIS A 138 20.57 8.62 2.05
N LEU A 139 19.71 7.83 1.41
CA LEU A 139 19.44 7.99 -0.03
C LEU A 139 18.69 9.29 -0.34
N VAL A 140 17.90 9.79 0.60
CA VAL A 140 17.29 11.13 0.49
C VAL A 140 18.34 12.21 0.65
N GLU A 141 19.16 12.14 1.70
CA GLU A 141 20.20 13.14 1.98
C GLU A 141 21.22 13.28 0.84
N LYS A 142 21.63 12.15 0.26
CA LYS A 142 22.71 12.12 -0.74
C LYS A 142 22.21 12.25 -2.18
N TYR A 143 21.05 11.69 -2.49
CA TYR A 143 20.58 11.52 -3.87
C TYR A 143 19.22 12.16 -4.15
N ASN A 144 18.54 12.72 -3.14
CA ASN A 144 17.17 13.23 -3.24
C ASN A 144 16.17 12.13 -3.71
N GLY A 145 16.27 10.94 -3.12
CA GLY A 145 15.38 9.85 -3.44
C GLY A 145 15.40 9.49 -4.94
N TRP A 146 14.23 9.16 -5.48
CA TRP A 146 14.09 8.74 -6.88
C TRP A 146 14.34 9.84 -7.93
N ALA A 147 14.68 11.08 -7.52
CA ALA A 147 15.21 12.07 -8.44
C ALA A 147 16.52 11.58 -9.09
N SER A 148 17.32 10.80 -8.37
CA SER A 148 18.56 10.23 -8.88
C SER A 148 18.36 8.89 -9.55
N ARG A 149 18.94 8.75 -10.74
CA ARG A 149 18.97 7.48 -11.48
C ARG A 149 19.78 6.39 -10.79
N GLU A 150 20.72 6.74 -9.90
CA GLU A 150 21.56 5.79 -9.16
C GLU A 150 20.72 4.83 -8.28
N LEU A 151 19.53 5.26 -7.86
CA LEU A 151 18.63 4.44 -7.09
C LEU A 151 18.19 3.16 -7.81
N ILE A 152 18.19 3.16 -9.15
CA ILE A 152 17.88 1.95 -9.94
C ILE A 152 18.84 0.81 -9.52
N GLY A 153 20.15 1.09 -9.51
CA GLY A 153 21.15 0.10 -9.14
C GLY A 153 21.10 -0.31 -7.66
N PHE A 154 20.83 0.64 -6.76
CA PHE A 154 20.70 0.32 -5.33
C PHE A 154 19.47 -0.53 -5.04
N PHE A 155 18.35 -0.22 -5.65
CA PHE A 155 17.12 -1.00 -5.52
C PHE A 155 17.28 -2.40 -6.13
N GLU A 156 17.88 -2.51 -7.30
CA GLU A 156 18.17 -3.79 -7.94
C GLU A 156 19.04 -4.69 -7.05
N LYS A 157 20.11 -4.15 -6.46
CA LYS A 157 20.98 -4.87 -5.51
C LYS A 157 20.22 -5.35 -4.29
N TYR A 158 19.39 -4.48 -3.70
CA TYR A 158 18.55 -4.83 -2.56
C TYR A 158 17.58 -5.96 -2.91
N CYS A 159 16.88 -5.86 -4.03
CA CYS A 159 15.95 -6.90 -4.48
C CYS A 159 16.63 -8.23 -4.73
N GLN A 160 17.78 -8.26 -5.42
CA GLN A 160 18.56 -9.47 -5.65
C GLN A 160 18.97 -10.12 -4.32
N THR A 161 19.42 -9.33 -3.35
CA THR A 161 19.82 -9.83 -2.02
C THR A 161 18.66 -10.52 -1.29
N VAL A 162 17.47 -9.94 -1.29
CA VAL A 162 16.32 -10.53 -0.60
C VAL A 162 15.73 -11.71 -1.39
N PHE A 163 15.81 -11.71 -2.71
CA PHE A 163 15.42 -12.84 -3.54
C PHE A 163 16.30 -14.06 -3.29
N ASP A 164 17.63 -13.87 -3.31
CA ASP A 164 18.60 -14.93 -3.01
C ASP A 164 18.35 -15.54 -1.62
N ARG A 165 18.10 -14.67 -0.62
CA ARG A 165 17.91 -15.11 0.76
C ARG A 165 16.62 -15.88 0.98
N TYR A 166 15.51 -15.40 0.37
CA TYR A 166 14.16 -15.90 0.69
C TYR A 166 13.51 -16.71 -0.42
N GLN A 167 14.26 -17.15 -1.45
CA GLN A 167 13.74 -17.86 -2.62
C GLN A 167 12.91 -19.11 -2.32
N ASP A 168 13.21 -19.79 -1.20
CA ASP A 168 12.50 -20.98 -0.76
C ASP A 168 11.34 -20.67 0.22
N LYS A 169 11.17 -19.39 0.60
CA LYS A 169 10.20 -18.94 1.63
C LYS A 169 9.08 -18.06 1.08
N VAL A 170 9.35 -17.29 0.05
CA VAL A 170 8.42 -16.30 -0.52
C VAL A 170 8.24 -16.58 -2.00
N LYS A 171 6.98 -16.63 -2.45
CA LYS A 171 6.60 -16.84 -3.84
C LYS A 171 6.09 -15.56 -4.51
N PHE A 172 5.36 -14.73 -3.78
CA PHE A 172 4.68 -13.56 -4.32
C PHE A 172 5.39 -12.26 -3.92
N TRP A 173 5.70 -11.42 -4.92
CA TRP A 173 6.48 -10.20 -4.72
C TRP A 173 5.82 -9.02 -5.43
N LEU A 174 5.82 -7.85 -4.76
CA LEU A 174 5.40 -6.56 -5.32
C LEU A 174 6.59 -5.61 -5.31
N THR A 175 6.83 -4.88 -6.39
CA THR A 175 7.99 -4.00 -6.48
C THR A 175 7.83 -2.73 -5.63
N PHE A 176 6.81 -1.93 -5.91
CA PHE A 176 6.52 -0.68 -5.23
C PHE A 176 5.08 -0.65 -4.75
N ASN A 177 4.86 -0.15 -3.52
CA ASN A 177 3.52 0.13 -3.03
C ASN A 177 2.97 1.38 -3.69
N GLU A 178 1.72 1.31 -4.17
CA GLU A 178 0.95 2.44 -4.72
C GLU A 178 1.79 3.39 -5.60
N ILE A 179 2.54 2.79 -6.53
CA ILE A 179 3.49 3.53 -7.39
C ILE A 179 2.83 4.71 -8.11
N ASN A 180 1.55 4.60 -8.42
CA ASN A 180 0.76 5.63 -9.09
C ASN A 180 0.49 6.88 -8.24
N CYS A 181 0.65 6.82 -6.91
CA CYS A 181 0.67 8.01 -6.08
C CYS A 181 1.76 8.99 -6.51
N GLY A 182 2.86 8.50 -7.09
CA GLY A 182 3.92 9.32 -7.70
C GLY A 182 3.46 10.22 -8.84
N THR A 183 2.27 10.01 -9.43
CA THR A 183 1.69 10.94 -10.42
C THR A 183 1.13 12.20 -9.75
N GLN A 184 0.85 12.16 -8.46
CA GLN A 184 0.27 13.23 -7.67
C GLN A 184 1.34 13.99 -6.87
N ASP A 185 1.08 15.23 -6.54
CA ASP A 185 2.04 16.08 -5.82
C ASP A 185 2.40 15.51 -4.43
N MET A 186 1.42 14.97 -3.72
CA MET A 186 1.64 14.28 -2.44
C MET A 186 2.46 12.98 -2.56
N GLY A 187 2.54 12.39 -3.74
CA GLY A 187 3.30 11.16 -3.99
C GLY A 187 4.80 11.32 -3.83
N ASN A 188 5.30 12.56 -3.83
CA ASN A 188 6.69 12.83 -3.48
C ASN A 188 7.10 12.32 -2.12
N LEU A 189 6.23 12.53 -1.15
CA LEU A 189 6.49 12.19 0.22
C LEU A 189 6.54 10.68 0.40
N PHE A 190 5.55 10.00 -0.17
CA PHE A 190 5.38 8.56 0.03
C PHE A 190 6.09 7.73 -1.04
N GLY A 191 5.87 8.02 -2.32
CA GLY A 191 6.33 7.15 -3.40
C GLY A 191 7.77 7.39 -3.84
N THR A 192 8.22 8.64 -3.93
CA THR A 192 9.51 8.99 -4.53
C THR A 192 10.57 9.53 -3.56
N SER A 193 10.16 9.92 -2.36
CA SER A 193 11.03 10.44 -1.29
C SER A 193 11.93 11.62 -1.72
N MET A 194 11.42 12.51 -2.58
CA MET A 194 12.14 13.70 -3.07
C MET A 194 11.96 14.87 -2.08
N ILE A 195 12.57 14.73 -0.90
CA ILE A 195 12.45 15.68 0.22
C ILE A 195 13.80 16.10 0.79
N GLN A 196 14.86 16.06 -0.01
CA GLN A 196 16.20 16.43 0.44
C GLN A 196 16.24 17.83 1.06
N GLY A 197 16.71 17.92 2.33
CA GLY A 197 16.84 19.18 3.04
C GLY A 197 15.52 19.85 3.42
N PHE A 198 14.38 19.16 3.28
CA PHE A 198 13.08 19.70 3.67
C PHE A 198 12.81 19.47 5.16
N GLU A 199 12.35 20.53 5.83
CA GLU A 199 11.84 20.50 7.20
C GLU A 199 10.52 21.28 7.26
N GLY A 200 9.50 20.71 7.88
CA GLY A 200 8.20 21.36 8.01
C GLY A 200 7.01 20.43 7.79
N PRO A 201 5.81 21.00 7.61
CA PRO A 201 4.61 20.21 7.42
C PRO A 201 4.65 19.41 6.11
N ALA A 202 4.30 18.13 6.18
CA ALA A 202 4.27 17.23 5.02
C ALA A 202 3.41 17.77 3.85
N SER A 203 2.36 18.52 4.16
CA SER A 203 1.51 19.17 3.17
C SER A 203 2.18 20.32 2.38
N ALA A 204 3.36 20.76 2.80
CA ALA A 204 4.12 21.80 2.08
C ALA A 204 5.21 21.22 1.16
N VAL A 205 5.31 19.91 1.05
CA VAL A 205 6.18 19.25 0.09
C VAL A 205 5.52 19.32 -1.30
N HIS A 206 6.18 19.96 -2.24
CA HIS A 206 5.69 20.11 -3.60
C HIS A 206 6.78 19.76 -4.61
N THR A 207 6.39 19.18 -5.73
CA THR A 207 7.27 18.94 -6.88
C THR A 207 6.56 19.30 -8.17
N THR A 208 7.36 19.54 -9.20
CA THR A 208 6.86 19.78 -10.56
C THR A 208 6.44 18.46 -11.22
N PRO A 209 5.56 18.49 -12.23
CA PRO A 209 5.27 17.32 -13.05
C PRO A 209 6.52 16.69 -13.68
N GLN A 210 7.49 17.52 -14.11
CA GLN A 210 8.77 17.05 -14.65
C GLN A 210 9.53 16.17 -13.65
N GLU A 211 9.66 16.61 -12.40
CA GLU A 211 10.37 15.86 -11.36
C GLU A 211 9.66 14.54 -11.05
N ARG A 212 8.34 14.56 -10.90
CA ARG A 212 7.55 13.35 -10.62
C ARG A 212 7.63 12.32 -11.73
N MET A 213 7.44 12.74 -12.98
CA MET A 213 7.45 11.82 -14.12
C MET A 213 8.85 11.25 -14.36
N GLN A 214 9.92 12.02 -14.10
CA GLN A 214 11.28 11.51 -14.17
C GLN A 214 11.58 10.50 -13.07
N ALA A 215 11.15 10.76 -11.85
CA ALA A 215 11.28 9.81 -10.73
C ALA A 215 10.51 8.51 -10.99
N LEU A 216 9.28 8.60 -11.48
CA LEU A 216 8.50 7.44 -11.92
C LEU A 216 9.18 6.66 -13.05
N HIS A 217 9.80 7.35 -14.01
CA HIS A 217 10.58 6.69 -15.06
C HIS A 217 11.70 5.83 -14.46
N HIS A 218 12.43 6.35 -13.47
CA HIS A 218 13.47 5.59 -12.77
C HIS A 218 12.89 4.37 -12.04
N GLN A 219 11.73 4.52 -11.37
CA GLN A 219 11.04 3.41 -10.73
C GLN A 219 10.53 2.37 -11.73
N PHE A 220 10.05 2.77 -12.91
CA PHE A 220 9.64 1.82 -13.95
C PHE A 220 10.81 1.01 -14.49
N VAL A 221 11.96 1.65 -14.71
CA VAL A 221 13.18 0.96 -15.13
C VAL A 221 13.64 0.00 -14.04
N ALA A 222 13.68 0.43 -12.77
CA ALA A 222 14.03 -0.40 -11.63
C ALA A 222 13.09 -1.61 -11.50
N SER A 223 11.77 -1.37 -11.55
CA SER A 223 10.76 -2.43 -11.54
C SER A 223 10.97 -3.42 -12.70
N GLY A 224 11.17 -2.91 -13.90
CA GLY A 224 11.39 -3.73 -15.09
C GLY A 224 12.60 -4.65 -14.96
N ARG A 225 13.74 -4.12 -14.49
CA ARG A 225 14.97 -4.92 -14.26
C ARG A 225 14.78 -5.98 -13.19
N VAL A 226 14.15 -5.62 -12.08
CA VAL A 226 13.88 -6.53 -10.96
C VAL A 226 12.93 -7.66 -11.36
N VAL A 227 11.85 -7.35 -12.08
CA VAL A 227 10.88 -8.35 -12.56
C VAL A 227 11.54 -9.29 -13.57
N ARG A 228 12.27 -8.75 -14.56
CA ARG A 228 13.04 -9.57 -15.50
C ARG A 228 14.03 -10.49 -14.79
N TYR A 229 14.83 -9.96 -13.85
CA TYR A 229 15.78 -10.73 -13.07
C TYR A 229 15.09 -11.87 -12.30
N ALA A 230 13.94 -11.58 -11.66
CA ALA A 230 13.16 -12.59 -10.97
C ALA A 230 12.71 -13.71 -11.90
N HIS A 231 12.15 -13.39 -13.07
CA HIS A 231 11.72 -14.38 -14.05
C HIS A 231 12.86 -15.24 -14.61
N GLU A 232 14.03 -14.65 -14.80
CA GLU A 232 15.22 -15.36 -15.34
C GLU A 232 15.86 -16.32 -14.32
N HIS A 233 15.85 -15.95 -13.03
CA HIS A 233 16.59 -16.69 -11.99
C HIS A 233 15.68 -17.52 -11.07
N TYR A 234 14.41 -17.12 -10.87
CA TYR A 234 13.48 -17.74 -9.93
C TYR A 234 12.13 -18.02 -10.61
N PRO A 235 12.03 -19.08 -11.42
CA PRO A 235 10.80 -19.38 -12.20
C PRO A 235 9.58 -19.67 -11.32
N GLN A 236 9.76 -19.93 -10.03
CA GLN A 236 8.69 -20.11 -9.06
C GLN A 236 8.09 -18.77 -8.59
N PHE A 237 8.78 -17.64 -8.77
CA PHE A 237 8.30 -16.34 -8.33
C PHE A 237 7.14 -15.86 -9.19
N LYS A 238 6.27 -15.12 -8.52
CA LYS A 238 5.19 -14.36 -9.13
C LYS A 238 5.37 -12.89 -8.78
N MET A 239 5.53 -12.07 -9.79
CA MET A 239 5.80 -10.64 -9.67
C MET A 239 4.53 -9.84 -9.98
N GLY A 240 4.15 -8.92 -9.09
CA GLY A 240 3.00 -8.05 -9.27
C GLY A 240 3.37 -6.57 -9.20
N ASN A 241 2.49 -5.73 -9.76
CA ASN A 241 2.46 -4.31 -9.46
C ASN A 241 1.53 -4.04 -8.26
N MET A 242 1.57 -2.82 -7.74
CA MET A 242 0.61 -2.38 -6.72
C MET A 242 0.25 -0.91 -6.93
N ASP A 243 -1.03 -0.65 -7.17
CA ASP A 243 -1.58 0.68 -7.41
C ASP A 243 -2.61 1.08 -6.34
N CYS A 244 -2.68 2.36 -6.01
CA CYS A 244 -3.81 2.97 -5.30
C CYS A 244 -4.94 3.21 -6.30
N PHE A 245 -5.99 2.41 -6.28
CA PHE A 245 -7.08 2.57 -7.24
C PHE A 245 -8.15 3.51 -6.70
N ILE A 246 -8.20 4.71 -7.24
CA ILE A 246 -9.21 5.73 -6.93
C ILE A 246 -10.24 5.75 -8.06
N LEU A 247 -11.37 5.09 -7.84
CA LEU A 247 -12.47 5.13 -8.80
C LEU A 247 -13.09 6.53 -8.82
N SER A 248 -13.12 7.15 -9.99
CA SER A 248 -13.73 8.46 -10.20
C SER A 248 -14.99 8.36 -11.07
N TYR A 249 -16.09 8.92 -10.59
CA TYR A 249 -17.31 9.08 -11.36
C TYR A 249 -17.40 10.48 -11.96
N ALA A 250 -18.04 10.63 -13.12
CA ALA A 250 -18.40 11.95 -13.59
C ALA A 250 -19.45 12.58 -12.66
N ALA A 251 -19.23 13.81 -12.22
CA ALA A 251 -20.16 14.50 -11.31
C ALA A 251 -21.55 14.67 -11.93
N THR A 252 -21.60 14.84 -13.26
CA THR A 252 -22.84 14.87 -14.05
C THR A 252 -22.69 14.11 -15.36
N CYS A 253 -23.77 13.99 -16.11
CA CYS A 253 -23.73 13.45 -17.49
C CYS A 253 -23.26 14.46 -18.54
N ASP A 254 -22.80 15.65 -18.15
CA ASP A 254 -22.17 16.59 -19.08
C ASP A 254 -20.93 15.92 -19.73
N PRO A 255 -20.84 15.91 -21.08
CA PRO A 255 -19.67 15.37 -21.75
C PRO A 255 -18.32 15.93 -21.27
N ALA A 256 -18.30 17.18 -20.77
CA ALA A 256 -17.11 17.79 -20.20
C ALA A 256 -16.69 17.09 -18.90
N ASP A 257 -17.63 16.78 -17.99
CA ASP A 257 -17.36 16.05 -16.75
C ASP A 257 -16.94 14.61 -17.06
N VAL A 258 -17.61 13.94 -17.99
CA VAL A 258 -17.28 12.58 -18.42
C VAL A 258 -15.86 12.52 -19.00
N PHE A 259 -15.47 13.49 -19.84
CA PHE A 259 -14.14 13.55 -20.41
C PHE A 259 -13.07 13.88 -19.38
N ALA A 260 -13.34 14.82 -18.45
CA ALA A 260 -12.44 15.14 -17.35
C ALA A 260 -12.17 13.90 -16.46
N THR A 261 -13.23 13.13 -16.15
CA THR A 261 -13.14 11.87 -15.41
C THR A 261 -12.24 10.87 -16.13
N GLN A 262 -12.38 10.72 -17.46
CA GLN A 262 -11.51 9.83 -18.25
C GLN A 262 -10.03 10.26 -18.18
N GLN A 263 -9.75 11.57 -18.21
CA GLN A 263 -8.36 12.08 -18.10
C GLN A 263 -7.79 11.83 -16.70
N GLU A 264 -8.59 12.05 -15.65
CA GLU A 264 -8.19 11.77 -14.27
C GLU A 264 -7.88 10.27 -14.08
N MET A 265 -8.77 9.38 -14.54
CA MET A 265 -8.56 7.93 -14.49
C MET A 265 -7.32 7.50 -15.29
N ASN A 266 -7.04 8.15 -16.43
CA ASN A 266 -5.83 7.87 -17.21
C ASN A 266 -4.56 8.19 -16.42
N THR A 267 -4.52 9.32 -15.74
CA THR A 267 -3.33 9.76 -15.00
C THR A 267 -3.20 9.01 -13.68
N MET A 268 -4.27 8.94 -12.90
CA MET A 268 -4.24 8.36 -11.55
C MET A 268 -4.14 6.84 -11.59
N ASN A 269 -4.99 6.15 -12.37
CA ASN A 269 -5.11 4.71 -12.27
C ASN A 269 -4.37 3.95 -13.40
N TRP A 270 -4.27 4.51 -14.61
CA TRP A 270 -3.83 3.73 -15.76
C TRP A 270 -2.40 4.02 -16.23
N TYR A 271 -1.81 5.16 -15.88
CA TYR A 271 -0.48 5.54 -16.37
C TYR A 271 0.59 4.55 -15.89
N CYS A 272 0.67 4.30 -14.59
CA CYS A 272 1.67 3.41 -14.02
C CYS A 272 1.37 1.93 -14.33
N SER A 273 0.11 1.53 -14.18
CA SER A 273 -0.30 0.16 -14.44
C SER A 273 -0.12 -0.25 -15.91
N ASP A 274 -0.41 0.64 -16.89
CA ASP A 274 -0.11 0.35 -18.30
C ASP A 274 1.38 0.10 -18.54
N VAL A 275 2.25 0.84 -17.85
CA VAL A 275 3.71 0.65 -17.98
C VAL A 275 4.12 -0.70 -17.41
N GLN A 276 3.67 -1.05 -16.20
CA GLN A 276 4.12 -2.27 -15.52
C GLN A 276 3.48 -3.54 -16.10
N VAL A 277 2.21 -3.49 -16.53
CA VAL A 277 1.50 -4.64 -17.07
C VAL A 277 1.76 -4.83 -18.57
N ARG A 278 1.78 -3.73 -19.35
CA ARG A 278 1.93 -3.80 -20.80
C ARG A 278 3.37 -3.64 -21.28
N GLY A 279 4.28 -3.23 -20.39
CA GLY A 279 5.69 -3.02 -20.70
C GLY A 279 5.94 -1.80 -21.64
N LYS A 280 5.07 -0.81 -21.61
CA LYS A 280 5.21 0.39 -22.45
C LYS A 280 4.37 1.56 -21.94
N TYR A 281 4.82 2.77 -22.20
CA TYR A 281 4.04 3.96 -21.96
C TYR A 281 2.70 3.95 -22.73
N PRO A 282 1.60 4.41 -22.11
CA PRO A 282 0.31 4.47 -22.76
C PRO A 282 0.28 5.51 -23.91
N PHE A 283 -0.65 5.34 -24.86
CA PHE A 283 -0.75 6.19 -26.04
C PHE A 283 -0.96 7.68 -25.71
N TYR A 284 -1.60 7.99 -24.60
CA TYR A 284 -1.88 9.37 -24.16
C TYR A 284 -0.70 10.02 -23.42
N ALA A 285 0.34 9.28 -23.04
CA ALA A 285 1.46 9.80 -22.27
C ALA A 285 2.15 11.00 -22.95
N LYS A 286 2.38 10.94 -24.26
CA LYS A 286 3.03 12.03 -25.01
C LYS A 286 2.26 13.35 -24.93
N ARG A 287 0.93 13.28 -25.01
CA ARG A 287 0.08 14.46 -24.86
C ARG A 287 0.12 14.99 -23.43
N PHE A 288 -0.01 14.11 -22.45
CA PHE A 288 0.10 14.45 -21.04
C PHE A 288 1.44 15.13 -20.72
N TRP A 289 2.56 14.60 -21.23
CA TRP A 289 3.87 15.22 -21.06
C TRP A 289 3.94 16.61 -21.67
N ALA A 290 3.49 16.76 -22.90
CA ALA A 290 3.51 18.05 -23.59
C ALA A 290 2.63 19.12 -22.92
N GLU A 291 1.48 18.73 -22.36
CA GLU A 291 0.56 19.65 -21.64
C GLU A 291 1.09 20.05 -20.24
N ASN A 292 2.07 19.29 -19.69
CA ASN A 292 2.65 19.52 -18.37
C ASN A 292 4.16 19.88 -18.42
N ASP A 293 4.67 20.25 -19.57
CA ASP A 293 6.09 20.61 -19.77
C ASP A 293 7.06 19.52 -19.29
N VAL A 294 6.72 18.24 -19.53
CA VAL A 294 7.54 17.08 -19.17
C VAL A 294 8.38 16.62 -20.35
N GLU A 295 9.70 16.55 -20.14
CA GLU A 295 10.67 15.97 -21.08
C GLU A 295 11.49 14.90 -20.34
N LEU A 296 11.14 13.62 -20.54
CA LEU A 296 11.81 12.52 -19.86
C LEU A 296 13.21 12.28 -20.44
N VAL A 297 14.19 12.26 -19.55
CA VAL A 297 15.54 11.78 -19.85
C VAL A 297 15.55 10.26 -19.74
N MET A 298 15.75 9.59 -20.87
CA MET A 298 15.82 8.14 -20.97
C MET A 298 17.20 7.73 -21.49
N GLU A 299 17.75 6.65 -20.96
CA GLU A 299 18.98 6.05 -21.46
C GLU A 299 18.69 4.88 -22.41
N ASP A 300 19.72 4.52 -23.19
CA ASP A 300 19.64 3.35 -24.08
C ASP A 300 19.35 2.08 -23.26
N GLY A 301 18.29 1.36 -23.61
CA GLY A 301 17.86 0.15 -22.94
C GLY A 301 16.70 0.32 -21.94
N ASP A 302 16.39 1.54 -21.46
CA ASP A 302 15.32 1.77 -20.48
C ASP A 302 13.97 1.22 -20.93
N LEU A 303 13.58 1.52 -22.17
CA LEU A 303 12.31 1.04 -22.71
C LEU A 303 12.29 -0.49 -22.91
N GLN A 304 13.46 -1.10 -23.14
CA GLN A 304 13.58 -2.54 -23.23
C GLN A 304 13.47 -3.19 -21.83
N ASP A 305 14.13 -2.62 -20.82
CA ASP A 305 14.01 -3.08 -19.43
C ASP A 305 12.55 -3.05 -18.97
N ILE A 306 11.82 -1.98 -19.28
CA ILE A 306 10.39 -1.87 -19.01
C ILE A 306 9.58 -2.94 -19.79
N ALA A 307 9.90 -3.16 -21.06
CA ALA A 307 9.18 -4.11 -21.92
C ALA A 307 9.37 -5.57 -21.48
N ASP A 308 10.54 -5.92 -20.99
CA ASP A 308 10.91 -7.27 -20.56
C ASP A 308 10.43 -7.58 -19.13
N GLY A 309 10.20 -6.54 -18.30
CA GLY A 309 9.81 -6.64 -16.90
C GLY A 309 8.31 -6.54 -16.63
N LYS A 310 7.47 -7.15 -17.46
CA LYS A 310 6.02 -7.18 -17.25
C LYS A 310 5.65 -8.08 -16.09
N VAL A 311 4.70 -7.61 -15.28
CA VAL A 311 4.20 -8.34 -14.10
C VAL A 311 3.27 -9.50 -14.46
N ASP A 312 3.18 -10.50 -13.56
CA ASP A 312 2.35 -11.70 -13.73
C ASP A 312 0.90 -11.50 -13.28
N PHE A 313 0.66 -10.61 -12.31
CA PHE A 313 -0.64 -10.33 -11.72
C PHE A 313 -0.73 -8.86 -11.33
N TYR A 314 -1.96 -8.37 -11.18
CA TYR A 314 -2.25 -6.99 -10.80
C TYR A 314 -2.76 -6.92 -9.38
N THR A 315 -2.21 -6.00 -8.57
CA THR A 315 -2.71 -5.72 -7.23
C THR A 315 -3.03 -4.25 -7.01
N PHE A 316 -3.98 -4.01 -6.12
CA PHE A 316 -4.36 -2.63 -5.79
C PHE A 316 -4.93 -2.48 -4.39
N SER A 317 -4.86 -1.25 -3.89
CA SER A 317 -5.63 -0.79 -2.75
C SER A 317 -6.95 -0.17 -3.23
N TYR A 318 -8.02 -0.39 -2.46
CA TYR A 318 -9.30 0.24 -2.68
C TYR A 318 -9.91 0.68 -1.35
N TYR A 319 -10.03 1.96 -1.14
CA TYR A 319 -10.59 2.52 0.09
C TYR A 319 -11.83 3.38 -0.15
N MET A 320 -11.87 4.09 -1.27
CA MET A 320 -12.90 5.07 -1.56
C MET A 320 -13.05 5.30 -3.07
N SER A 321 -14.12 5.98 -3.44
CA SER A 321 -14.34 6.58 -4.75
C SER A 321 -14.56 8.09 -4.62
N GLY A 322 -14.50 8.79 -5.72
CA GLY A 322 -14.76 10.23 -5.77
C GLY A 322 -15.52 10.62 -7.02
N THR A 323 -15.76 11.92 -7.19
CA THR A 323 -16.35 12.48 -8.41
C THR A 323 -15.43 13.50 -9.04
N VAL A 324 -15.50 13.65 -10.37
CA VAL A 324 -14.79 14.68 -11.13
C VAL A 324 -15.83 15.54 -11.83
N GLY A 325 -15.77 16.85 -11.59
CA GLY A 325 -16.68 17.83 -12.17
C GLY A 325 -15.96 19.07 -12.65
N THR A 326 -16.45 19.65 -13.74
CA THR A 326 -15.93 20.88 -14.35
C THR A 326 -16.70 22.14 -13.94
N HIS A 327 -17.84 21.95 -13.25
CA HIS A 327 -18.71 23.03 -12.78
C HIS A 327 -18.18 23.62 -11.46
N LYS A 328 -18.39 24.95 -11.27
CA LYS A 328 -17.86 25.71 -10.11
C LYS A 328 -18.49 25.32 -8.76
N ASP A 329 -19.65 24.72 -8.78
CA ASP A 329 -20.42 24.26 -7.62
C ASP A 329 -20.15 22.78 -7.28
N HIS A 330 -19.16 22.18 -7.91
CA HIS A 330 -18.73 20.83 -7.60
C HIS A 330 -18.08 20.78 -6.19
N GLU A 331 -18.77 20.10 -5.28
CA GLU A 331 -18.36 19.97 -3.87
C GLU A 331 -17.23 18.95 -3.75
N MET A 332 -16.11 19.33 -3.11
CA MET A 332 -14.99 18.44 -2.86
C MET A 332 -15.19 17.65 -1.57
N THR A 333 -14.57 16.48 -1.48
CA THR A 333 -14.51 15.71 -0.23
C THR A 333 -13.65 16.44 0.80
N GLU A 334 -14.07 16.36 2.06
CA GLU A 334 -13.28 16.85 3.19
C GLU A 334 -12.74 15.67 3.98
N GLY A 335 -11.50 15.77 4.46
CA GLY A 335 -10.91 14.72 5.28
C GLY A 335 -9.42 14.54 5.08
N ASN A 336 -8.90 13.45 5.63
CA ASN A 336 -7.49 13.09 5.54
C ASN A 336 -7.24 12.19 4.32
N MET A 337 -6.35 12.61 3.42
CA MET A 337 -6.00 11.89 2.19
C MET A 337 -7.23 11.53 1.34
N THR A 338 -8.17 12.46 1.20
CA THR A 338 -9.34 12.30 0.32
C THR A 338 -9.01 12.74 -1.10
N PHE A 339 -9.65 12.07 -2.08
CA PHE A 339 -9.46 12.34 -3.49
C PHE A 339 -10.79 12.67 -4.16
N GLY A 340 -10.80 13.71 -5.00
CA GLY A 340 -11.93 14.08 -5.83
C GLY A 340 -13.09 14.74 -5.07
N GLY A 341 -14.22 14.83 -5.75
CA GLY A 341 -15.42 15.43 -5.24
C GLY A 341 -16.31 14.46 -4.49
N LYS A 342 -17.24 15.05 -3.75
CA LYS A 342 -18.22 14.32 -2.96
C LYS A 342 -19.28 13.68 -3.86
N ASN A 343 -19.51 12.39 -3.64
CA ASN A 343 -20.64 11.69 -4.24
C ASN A 343 -21.86 11.79 -3.31
N PRO A 344 -22.96 12.45 -3.74
CA PRO A 344 -24.12 12.68 -2.87
C PRO A 344 -24.89 11.42 -2.48
N TYR A 345 -24.54 10.27 -3.06
CA TYR A 345 -25.20 8.98 -2.82
C TYR A 345 -24.42 8.08 -1.87
N LEU A 346 -23.24 8.53 -1.38
CA LEU A 346 -22.37 7.73 -0.53
C LEU A 346 -22.22 8.35 0.87
N GLU A 347 -22.14 7.48 1.86
CA GLU A 347 -21.74 7.85 3.21
C GLU A 347 -20.20 7.88 3.31
N SER A 348 -19.69 8.60 4.31
CA SER A 348 -18.25 8.69 4.57
C SER A 348 -17.90 8.18 5.96
N THR A 349 -16.67 7.69 6.12
CA THR A 349 -16.08 7.39 7.43
C THR A 349 -15.78 8.67 8.20
N ASP A 350 -15.39 8.55 9.48
CA ASP A 350 -14.96 9.68 10.33
C ASP A 350 -13.77 10.46 9.73
N TRP A 351 -12.99 9.85 8.85
CA TRP A 351 -11.88 10.49 8.12
C TRP A 351 -12.25 11.02 6.73
N GLY A 352 -13.54 11.05 6.38
CA GLY A 352 -14.06 11.61 5.12
C GLY A 352 -13.98 10.64 3.93
N TRP A 353 -13.59 9.38 4.12
CA TRP A 353 -13.49 8.38 3.06
C TRP A 353 -14.86 7.84 2.70
N GLN A 354 -15.27 8.01 1.45
CA GLN A 354 -16.57 7.57 0.96
C GLN A 354 -16.63 6.04 0.86
N ILE A 355 -17.64 5.43 1.48
CA ILE A 355 -17.84 3.98 1.53
C ILE A 355 -18.58 3.55 0.27
N ASP A 356 -17.88 2.87 -0.64
CA ASP A 356 -18.43 2.47 -1.94
C ASP A 356 -18.08 1.03 -2.31
N PRO A 357 -18.82 0.04 -1.78
CA PRO A 357 -18.60 -1.36 -2.15
C PRO A 357 -18.94 -1.66 -3.61
N LEU A 358 -19.91 -0.98 -4.22
CA LEU A 358 -20.21 -1.15 -5.64
C LEU A 358 -19.07 -0.63 -6.52
N GLY A 359 -18.41 0.45 -6.08
CA GLY A 359 -17.22 0.97 -6.74
C GLY A 359 -16.08 -0.05 -6.79
N LEU A 360 -15.91 -0.87 -5.75
CA LEU A 360 -14.94 -1.97 -5.78
C LEU A 360 -15.28 -3.00 -6.89
N ARG A 361 -16.57 -3.36 -7.05
CA ARG A 361 -16.99 -4.26 -8.15
C ARG A 361 -16.72 -3.63 -9.51
N ILE A 362 -16.99 -2.33 -9.66
CA ILE A 362 -16.72 -1.59 -10.91
C ILE A 362 -15.20 -1.60 -11.18
N ALA A 363 -14.37 -1.24 -10.19
CA ALA A 363 -12.92 -1.24 -10.31
C ALA A 363 -12.38 -2.60 -10.76
N LEU A 364 -12.81 -3.68 -10.12
CA LEU A 364 -12.42 -5.04 -10.48
C LEU A 364 -12.77 -5.40 -11.92
N ASN A 365 -13.98 -5.04 -12.37
CA ASN A 365 -14.40 -5.27 -13.76
C ASN A 365 -13.59 -4.43 -14.76
N GLU A 366 -13.32 -3.15 -14.46
CA GLU A 366 -12.54 -2.27 -15.34
C GLU A 366 -11.09 -2.72 -15.47
N ILE A 367 -10.45 -3.08 -14.34
CA ILE A 367 -9.07 -3.57 -14.33
C ILE A 367 -8.97 -4.87 -15.12
N TYR A 368 -9.88 -5.82 -14.85
CA TYR A 368 -9.85 -7.12 -15.53
C TYR A 368 -10.13 -6.98 -17.03
N ALA A 369 -11.12 -6.18 -17.42
CA ALA A 369 -11.40 -5.90 -18.83
C ALA A 369 -10.22 -5.24 -19.57
N ARG A 370 -9.35 -4.51 -18.84
CA ARG A 370 -8.19 -3.84 -19.42
C ARG A 370 -6.99 -4.77 -19.61
N TYR A 371 -6.76 -5.71 -18.68
CA TYR A 371 -5.50 -6.46 -18.61
C TYR A 371 -5.67 -7.97 -18.74
N GLU A 372 -6.80 -8.54 -18.35
CA GLU A 372 -7.08 -9.98 -18.39
C GLU A 372 -6.00 -10.85 -17.73
N ILE A 373 -5.41 -10.38 -16.60
CA ILE A 373 -4.47 -11.10 -15.74
C ILE A 373 -5.07 -11.27 -14.34
N PRO A 374 -4.59 -12.24 -13.52
CA PRO A 374 -5.11 -12.43 -12.17
C PRO A 374 -5.03 -11.16 -11.33
N LEU A 375 -6.05 -10.89 -10.52
CA LEU A 375 -6.15 -9.72 -9.65
C LEU A 375 -6.06 -10.12 -8.18
N MET A 376 -5.50 -9.22 -7.35
CA MET A 376 -5.60 -9.28 -5.89
C MET A 376 -6.01 -7.90 -5.35
N VAL A 377 -6.99 -7.87 -4.46
CA VAL A 377 -7.23 -6.69 -3.61
C VAL A 377 -6.33 -6.83 -2.39
N VAL A 378 -5.23 -6.07 -2.37
CA VAL A 378 -4.20 -6.24 -1.34
C VAL A 378 -4.26 -5.22 -0.22
N GLU A 379 -5.11 -4.21 -0.36
CA GLU A 379 -5.50 -3.31 0.71
C GLU A 379 -6.97 -2.88 0.52
N ASN A 380 -7.74 -3.05 1.58
CA ASN A 380 -9.09 -2.52 1.74
C ASN A 380 -9.42 -2.48 3.22
N GLY A 381 -10.10 -1.46 3.69
CA GLY A 381 -10.41 -1.33 5.10
C GLY A 381 -10.87 0.08 5.46
N MET A 382 -11.11 0.31 6.73
CA MET A 382 -11.49 1.61 7.25
C MET A 382 -10.81 1.91 8.57
N GLY A 383 -10.42 3.15 8.78
CA GLY A 383 -10.07 3.67 10.10
C GLY A 383 -11.32 4.12 10.84
N ALA A 384 -11.40 3.84 12.13
CA ALA A 384 -12.51 4.24 12.98
C ALA A 384 -12.04 4.50 14.41
N TYR A 385 -12.85 5.19 15.22
CA TYR A 385 -12.67 5.27 16.66
C TYR A 385 -13.26 4.02 17.31
N ASP A 386 -12.43 3.25 18.02
CA ASP A 386 -12.88 2.10 18.78
C ASP A 386 -12.92 2.43 20.27
N GLU A 387 -13.93 1.93 20.98
CA GLU A 387 -14.04 2.05 22.43
C GLU A 387 -13.77 0.68 23.07
N VAL A 388 -12.97 0.69 24.14
CA VAL A 388 -12.73 -0.50 24.96
C VAL A 388 -13.70 -0.43 26.13
N GLU A 389 -14.61 -1.39 26.23
CA GLU A 389 -15.61 -1.48 27.28
C GLU A 389 -14.96 -1.83 28.64
N GLU A 390 -15.71 -1.66 29.75
CA GLU A 390 -15.21 -1.97 31.10
C GLU A 390 -14.75 -3.43 31.27
N ASP A 391 -15.37 -4.36 30.54
CA ASP A 391 -15.01 -5.78 30.53
C ASP A 391 -13.88 -6.13 29.55
N GLY A 392 -13.37 -5.13 28.83
CA GLY A 392 -12.31 -5.26 27.83
C GLY A 392 -12.79 -5.68 26.44
N SER A 393 -14.09 -5.85 26.22
CA SER A 393 -14.65 -6.11 24.89
C SER A 393 -14.57 -4.86 23.99
N ILE A 394 -14.57 -5.07 22.67
CA ILE A 394 -14.56 -3.99 21.69
C ILE A 394 -15.58 -4.34 20.61
N HIS A 395 -16.64 -3.53 20.57
CA HIS A 395 -17.76 -3.70 19.65
C HIS A 395 -17.61 -2.77 18.45
N ASP A 396 -17.35 -3.33 17.27
CA ASP A 396 -17.10 -2.60 16.04
C ASP A 396 -18.00 -3.02 14.86
N PRO A 397 -19.34 -2.94 15.02
CA PRO A 397 -20.31 -3.35 14.01
C PRO A 397 -20.17 -2.61 12.68
N TYR A 398 -19.69 -1.36 12.70
CA TYR A 398 -19.39 -0.55 11.51
C TYR A 398 -18.30 -1.18 10.65
N ARG A 399 -17.23 -1.75 11.27
CA ARG A 399 -16.15 -2.45 10.56
C ARG A 399 -16.64 -3.77 9.98
N ILE A 400 -17.51 -4.48 10.71
CA ILE A 400 -18.15 -5.70 10.22
C ILE A 400 -19.02 -5.40 8.98
N ALA A 401 -19.84 -4.36 9.04
CA ALA A 401 -20.70 -3.96 7.92
C ALA A 401 -19.89 -3.56 6.67
N TYR A 402 -18.80 -2.79 6.86
CA TYR A 402 -17.89 -2.43 5.79
C TYR A 402 -17.26 -3.67 5.15
N LEU A 403 -16.70 -4.57 5.96
CA LEU A 403 -16.08 -5.83 5.51
C LEU A 403 -17.06 -6.67 4.68
N GLN A 404 -18.24 -6.92 5.22
CA GLN A 404 -19.28 -7.75 4.58
C GLN A 404 -19.71 -7.19 3.23
N SER A 405 -19.94 -5.87 3.14
CA SER A 405 -20.38 -5.21 1.92
C SER A 405 -19.34 -5.27 0.81
N HIS A 406 -18.05 -5.11 1.15
CA HIS A 406 -16.94 -5.18 0.17
C HIS A 406 -16.67 -6.62 -0.27
N ILE A 407 -16.69 -7.58 0.65
CA ILE A 407 -16.56 -9.00 0.27
C ILE A 407 -17.70 -9.46 -0.64
N LYS A 408 -18.93 -9.02 -0.38
CA LYS A 408 -20.07 -9.27 -1.26
C LYS A 408 -19.84 -8.69 -2.66
N ALA A 409 -19.33 -7.46 -2.77
CA ALA A 409 -19.02 -6.84 -4.05
C ALA A 409 -17.94 -7.59 -4.83
N MET A 410 -16.90 -8.10 -4.14
CA MET A 410 -15.88 -8.97 -4.75
C MET A 410 -16.47 -10.29 -5.25
N GLY A 411 -17.34 -10.93 -4.48
CA GLY A 411 -18.02 -12.16 -4.90
C GLY A 411 -18.89 -11.96 -6.13
N GLU A 412 -19.56 -10.80 -6.25
CA GLU A 412 -20.30 -10.43 -7.46
C GLU A 412 -19.36 -10.16 -8.65
N ALA A 413 -18.18 -9.55 -8.45
CA ALA A 413 -17.19 -9.37 -9.51
C ALA A 413 -16.64 -10.70 -10.03
N ILE A 414 -16.41 -11.66 -9.13
CA ILE A 414 -16.05 -13.04 -9.52
C ILE A 414 -17.17 -13.68 -10.37
N ALA A 415 -18.43 -13.48 -9.98
CA ALA A 415 -19.57 -13.95 -10.75
C ALA A 415 -19.71 -13.26 -12.12
N ASP A 416 -19.24 -12.02 -12.27
CA ASP A 416 -19.12 -11.32 -13.56
C ASP A 416 -18.02 -11.92 -14.47
N GLY A 417 -17.11 -12.74 -13.92
CA GLY A 417 -16.03 -13.41 -14.65
C GLY A 417 -14.62 -12.87 -14.34
N VAL A 418 -14.46 -12.01 -13.32
CA VAL A 418 -13.16 -11.50 -12.90
C VAL A 418 -12.34 -12.61 -12.24
N ASP A 419 -11.08 -12.78 -12.66
CA ASP A 419 -10.12 -13.70 -12.02
C ASP A 419 -9.49 -13.02 -10.78
N LEU A 420 -10.26 -12.93 -9.70
CA LEU A 420 -9.81 -12.44 -8.40
C LEU A 420 -9.33 -13.62 -7.55
N ILE A 421 -8.05 -13.58 -7.13
CA ILE A 421 -7.40 -14.71 -6.43
C ILE A 421 -7.08 -14.45 -4.96
N ALA A 422 -7.11 -13.18 -4.51
CA ALA A 422 -6.77 -12.83 -3.13
C ALA A 422 -7.49 -11.58 -2.64
N TYR A 423 -7.68 -11.54 -1.31
CA TYR A 423 -8.10 -10.37 -0.56
C TYR A 423 -7.32 -10.25 0.74
N THR A 424 -6.70 -9.11 0.98
CA THR A 424 -6.03 -8.81 2.25
C THR A 424 -6.55 -7.48 2.83
N TRP A 425 -7.07 -7.54 4.07
CA TRP A 425 -7.54 -6.37 4.82
C TRP A 425 -6.36 -5.52 5.26
N TRP A 426 -6.43 -4.21 5.05
CA TRP A 426 -5.39 -3.28 5.53
C TRP A 426 -5.42 -3.12 7.04
N GLY A 427 -4.26 -3.36 7.67
CA GLY A 427 -4.12 -3.28 9.11
C GLY A 427 -5.02 -4.30 9.84
N PRO A 428 -4.84 -5.63 9.69
CA PRO A 428 -5.62 -6.63 10.42
C PRO A 428 -5.43 -6.53 11.94
N ILE A 429 -4.36 -5.92 12.34
CA ILE A 429 -3.99 -5.46 13.67
C ILE A 429 -3.82 -3.94 13.64
N ASP A 430 -4.22 -3.24 14.69
CA ASP A 430 -4.05 -1.78 14.75
C ASP A 430 -2.59 -1.39 14.53
N LEU A 431 -2.37 -0.36 13.75
CA LEU A 431 -1.04 0.14 13.39
C LEU A 431 -1.04 1.67 13.28
N VAL A 432 0.14 2.26 13.19
CA VAL A 432 0.31 3.70 13.02
C VAL A 432 -0.26 4.14 11.68
N SER A 433 -1.17 5.12 11.67
CA SER A 433 -1.73 5.67 10.44
C SER A 433 -0.65 6.37 9.59
N ALA A 434 -0.49 6.01 8.33
CA ALA A 434 0.51 6.62 7.45
C ALA A 434 0.31 8.13 7.30
N GLY A 435 -0.92 8.56 7.02
CA GLY A 435 -1.23 9.97 6.75
C GLY A 435 -1.22 10.88 7.98
N THR A 436 -1.54 10.36 9.17
CA THR A 436 -1.69 11.17 10.39
C THR A 436 -0.69 10.83 11.48
N GLY A 437 -0.08 9.65 11.47
CA GLY A 437 0.77 9.16 12.56
C GLY A 437 0.00 8.76 13.82
N GLU A 438 -1.34 8.70 13.75
CA GLU A 438 -2.20 8.40 14.89
C GLU A 438 -2.43 6.90 15.06
N MET A 439 -2.42 6.43 16.31
CA MET A 439 -2.87 5.09 16.70
C MET A 439 -4.39 5.05 16.91
N ARG A 440 -5.02 6.18 17.29
CA ARG A 440 -6.48 6.24 17.51
C ARG A 440 -7.32 6.05 16.25
N LYS A 441 -6.71 6.16 15.05
CA LYS A 441 -7.30 5.75 13.79
C LYS A 441 -7.17 4.23 13.66
N ARG A 442 -8.08 3.51 14.29
CA ARG A 442 -8.03 2.06 14.40
C ARG A 442 -8.50 1.37 13.13
N TYR A 443 -7.66 0.50 12.57
CA TYR A 443 -7.97 -0.26 11.35
C TYR A 443 -8.28 -1.72 11.65
N GLY A 444 -7.71 -2.25 12.75
CA GLY A 444 -7.54 -3.67 12.98
C GLY A 444 -8.80 -4.41 13.44
N PHE A 445 -8.80 -5.70 13.21
CA PHE A 445 -9.61 -6.70 13.88
C PHE A 445 -9.01 -7.05 15.25
N ILE A 446 -7.74 -6.74 15.44
CA ILE A 446 -6.98 -6.90 16.67
C ILE A 446 -6.61 -5.51 17.17
N HIS A 447 -7.08 -5.16 18.34
CA HIS A 447 -6.71 -3.94 19.04
C HIS A 447 -5.32 -4.10 19.66
N VAL A 448 -4.51 -3.03 19.57
CA VAL A 448 -3.24 -2.91 20.28
C VAL A 448 -3.35 -1.80 21.31
N ASP A 449 -3.05 -2.09 22.56
CA ASP A 449 -3.03 -1.10 23.64
C ASP A 449 -1.81 -0.17 23.48
N LYS A 450 -1.92 0.74 22.53
CA LYS A 450 -0.95 1.79 22.18
C LYS A 450 -1.70 3.05 21.80
N TYR A 451 -1.20 4.20 22.24
CA TYR A 451 -1.85 5.52 22.08
C TYR A 451 -0.95 6.52 21.37
N ASP A 452 -1.56 7.64 20.94
CA ASP A 452 -0.90 8.68 20.14
C ASP A 452 0.26 9.39 20.88
N ASP A 453 0.26 9.35 22.22
CA ASP A 453 1.32 9.90 23.06
C ASP A 453 2.48 8.92 23.33
N GLY A 454 2.44 7.74 22.72
CA GLY A 454 3.43 6.69 22.91
C GLY A 454 3.20 5.79 24.11
N THR A 455 2.17 6.04 24.93
CA THR A 455 1.82 5.17 26.06
C THR A 455 1.10 3.91 25.63
N GLY A 456 0.96 2.94 26.53
CA GLY A 456 0.29 1.68 26.34
C GLY A 456 1.13 0.48 26.75
N THR A 457 0.51 -0.68 26.83
CA THR A 457 1.13 -1.95 27.25
C THR A 457 1.49 -2.86 26.10
N TYR A 458 1.07 -2.50 24.89
CA TYR A 458 1.14 -3.32 23.67
C TYR A 458 0.31 -4.61 23.75
N GLU A 459 -0.61 -4.75 24.72
CA GLU A 459 -1.50 -5.90 24.78
C GLU A 459 -2.37 -6.01 23.52
N ARG A 460 -2.55 -7.24 23.01
CA ARG A 460 -3.39 -7.55 21.84
C ARG A 460 -4.75 -8.06 22.30
N ARG A 461 -5.84 -7.46 21.77
CA ARG A 461 -7.21 -7.87 22.06
C ARG A 461 -8.01 -8.09 20.80
N ARG A 462 -8.78 -9.17 20.72
CA ARG A 462 -9.67 -9.45 19.59
C ARG A 462 -10.90 -8.55 19.71
N LYS A 463 -11.30 -7.93 18.58
CA LYS A 463 -12.55 -7.18 18.45
C LYS A 463 -13.66 -8.10 17.94
N ASP A 464 -14.92 -7.65 17.92
CA ASP A 464 -16.02 -8.43 17.34
C ASP A 464 -15.78 -8.76 15.86
N SER A 465 -15.19 -7.83 15.13
CA SER A 465 -14.81 -8.01 13.72
C SER A 465 -13.79 -9.13 13.49
N PHE A 466 -12.96 -9.46 14.47
CA PHE A 466 -12.06 -10.63 14.40
C PHE A 466 -12.84 -11.92 14.15
N PHE A 467 -13.87 -12.15 14.93
CA PHE A 467 -14.69 -13.35 14.82
C PHE A 467 -15.59 -13.33 13.59
N ALA A 468 -16.02 -12.16 13.15
CA ALA A 468 -16.78 -11.99 11.92
C ALA A 468 -15.93 -12.38 10.71
N TYR A 469 -14.69 -11.87 10.61
CA TYR A 469 -13.78 -12.21 9.51
C TYR A 469 -13.35 -13.68 9.56
N GLN A 470 -13.07 -14.22 10.75
CA GLN A 470 -12.80 -15.64 10.93
C GLN A 470 -13.91 -16.53 10.36
N LYS A 471 -15.19 -16.18 10.59
CA LYS A 471 -16.34 -16.91 10.06
C LYS A 471 -16.39 -16.85 8.53
N ILE A 472 -16.14 -15.69 7.96
CA ILE A 472 -16.11 -15.50 6.50
C ILE A 472 -15.00 -16.34 5.87
N ILE A 473 -13.79 -16.31 6.41
CA ILE A 473 -12.65 -17.09 5.91
C ILE A 473 -12.93 -18.59 5.98
N LYS A 474 -13.39 -19.10 7.14
CA LYS A 474 -13.71 -20.52 7.33
C LYS A 474 -14.74 -21.05 6.36
N SER A 475 -15.67 -20.22 5.93
CA SER A 475 -16.72 -20.59 4.98
C SER A 475 -16.32 -20.30 3.52
N ASN A 476 -15.12 -19.82 3.24
CA ASN A 476 -14.69 -19.31 1.94
C ASN A 476 -15.71 -18.32 1.36
N GLY A 477 -16.15 -17.34 2.17
CA GLY A 477 -17.04 -16.26 1.77
C GLY A 477 -18.51 -16.66 1.55
N THR A 478 -18.93 -17.86 1.96
CA THR A 478 -20.34 -18.32 1.79
C THR A 478 -21.24 -17.97 2.98
N GLU A 479 -20.67 -17.73 4.16
CA GLU A 479 -21.38 -17.35 5.37
C GLU A 479 -20.82 -16.02 5.93
N GLY A 480 -21.63 -15.37 6.78
CA GLY A 480 -21.20 -14.13 7.45
C GLY A 480 -21.30 -12.88 6.56
N LEU A 481 -22.01 -12.94 5.45
CA LEU A 481 -22.28 -11.83 4.52
C LEU A 481 -23.74 -11.32 4.63
N ALA A 482 -24.28 -11.35 5.83
CA ALA A 482 -25.70 -11.00 6.04
C ALA A 482 -26.01 -9.51 5.86
#